data_8e7c7bc1e6d0527c2b56780a09fc93b9
#
_entry.id   8e7c7bc1e6d0527c2b56780a09fc93b9
#
_cell.length_a   1.000
_cell.length_b   1.000
_cell.length_c   1.000
_cell.angle_alpha   90.00
_cell.angle_beta   90.00
_cell.angle_gamma   90.00
#
_symmetry.space_group_name_H-M   'P 1'
#
loop_
_entity.id
_entity.type
_entity.pdbx_description
1 polymer ?
#
loop_
_entity_poly.entity_id
_entity_poly.type
_entity_poly.pdbx_seq_one_letter_code
_entity_poly.pdbx_strand_id
1 'polypeptide(L)'
;SADVKMLDEDGNEIVNDALELSCTKADINVDIARMKTVSITAKTSGTPADGYIITDTILSQASAVITGSDDLLGKVDTITIPSQNINADGLSADKTYTFRLSDYVPSGIKFVSDSSLTVTVKIAQKATKQISLSASEITLNNIQTGFNAQVMQGITFTVTGNDNVLSA
;
A
#
# COMPACT_ATOMS: atom_id res chain seq x y z
N SER A 1 -19.81 -35.00 16.36
CA SER A 1 -21.20 -35.22 15.91
C SER A 1 -22.15 -34.27 16.63
N ALA A 2 -23.21 -33.84 15.98
CA ALA A 2 -24.27 -33.02 16.54
C ALA A 2 -25.59 -33.80 16.55
N ASP A 3 -26.43 -33.55 17.56
CA ASP A 3 -27.76 -34.11 17.61
C ASP A 3 -28.68 -33.42 16.59
N VAL A 4 -29.46 -34.24 15.87
CA VAL A 4 -30.44 -33.76 14.91
C VAL A 4 -31.79 -33.66 15.60
N LYS A 5 -32.46 -32.52 15.50
CA LYS A 5 -33.77 -32.22 16.06
C LYS A 5 -34.71 -31.70 14.98
N MET A 6 -35.98 -32.04 15.07
CA MET A 6 -37.02 -31.45 14.25
C MET A 6 -37.44 -30.14 14.89
N LEU A 7 -37.53 -29.07 14.09
CA LEU A 7 -38.01 -27.76 14.52
C LEU A 7 -39.22 -27.37 13.69
N ASP A 8 -40.19 -26.63 14.30
CA ASP A 8 -41.25 -25.97 13.59
C ASP A 8 -40.76 -24.68 12.87
N GLU A 9 -41.65 -23.99 12.17
CA GLU A 9 -41.34 -22.74 11.43
C GLU A 9 -40.88 -21.61 12.37
N ASP A 10 -41.21 -21.69 13.66
CA ASP A 10 -40.81 -20.73 14.70
C ASP A 10 -39.52 -21.13 15.41
N GLY A 11 -38.92 -22.28 15.06
CA GLY A 11 -37.64 -22.81 15.64
C GLY A 11 -37.80 -23.59 16.93
N ASN A 12 -39.05 -23.96 17.34
CA ASN A 12 -39.29 -24.78 18.50
C ASN A 12 -39.15 -26.28 18.18
N GLU A 13 -38.69 -27.05 19.12
CA GLU A 13 -38.51 -28.51 18.94
C GLU A 13 -39.88 -29.23 18.85
N ILE A 14 -40.10 -29.97 17.76
CA ILE A 14 -41.25 -30.81 17.56
C ILE A 14 -41.01 -32.16 18.24
N VAL A 15 -41.73 -32.46 19.30
CA VAL A 15 -41.75 -33.77 19.97
C VAL A 15 -43.07 -34.42 19.64
N ASN A 16 -43.08 -35.42 18.74
CA ASN A 16 -44.28 -36.14 18.32
C ASN A 16 -43.92 -37.62 18.08
N ASP A 17 -44.55 -38.53 18.83
CA ASP A 17 -44.31 -39.97 18.75
C ASP A 17 -44.69 -40.61 17.40
N ALA A 18 -45.43 -39.89 16.55
CA ALA A 18 -45.78 -40.33 15.21
C ALA A 18 -44.72 -39.97 14.15
N LEU A 19 -43.65 -39.25 14.55
CA LEU A 19 -42.54 -38.82 13.67
C LEU A 19 -41.27 -39.52 14.09
N GLU A 20 -40.61 -40.21 13.15
CA GLU A 20 -39.30 -40.81 13.34
C GLU A 20 -38.26 -40.09 12.50
N LEU A 21 -37.12 -39.75 13.12
CA LEU A 21 -35.95 -39.28 12.41
C LEU A 21 -35.17 -40.48 11.84
N SER A 22 -34.87 -40.43 10.54
CA SER A 22 -34.01 -41.44 9.90
C SER A 22 -32.56 -41.43 10.42
N CYS A 23 -32.12 -40.33 11.02
CA CYS A 23 -30.88 -40.21 11.76
C CYS A 23 -31.05 -39.23 12.93
N THR A 24 -30.53 -39.63 14.09
CA THR A 24 -30.53 -38.81 15.33
C THR A 24 -29.22 -38.05 15.55
N LYS A 25 -28.19 -38.35 14.76
CA LYS A 25 -26.87 -37.70 14.83
C LYS A 25 -26.35 -37.44 13.43
N ALA A 26 -25.76 -36.27 13.29
CA ALA A 26 -25.04 -35.88 12.08
C ALA A 26 -23.58 -35.63 12.45
N ASP A 27 -22.64 -36.12 11.61
CA ASP A 27 -21.25 -35.79 11.74
C ASP A 27 -20.98 -34.50 10.94
N ILE A 28 -20.63 -33.46 11.68
CA ILE A 28 -20.27 -32.15 11.12
C ILE A 28 -18.76 -32.01 11.28
N ASN A 29 -18.07 -31.84 10.16
CA ASN A 29 -16.66 -31.50 10.15
C ASN A 29 -16.54 -29.98 10.03
N VAL A 30 -15.93 -29.35 11.03
CA VAL A 30 -15.73 -27.89 11.07
C VAL A 30 -14.22 -27.65 11.01
N ASP A 31 -13.77 -27.12 9.90
CA ASP A 31 -12.38 -26.68 9.77
C ASP A 31 -12.24 -25.29 10.40
N ILE A 32 -11.50 -25.21 11.49
CA ILE A 32 -11.17 -23.94 12.15
C ILE A 32 -9.80 -23.49 11.62
N ALA A 33 -9.78 -22.37 10.93
CA ALA A 33 -8.55 -21.75 10.45
C ALA A 33 -8.30 -20.42 11.16
N ARG A 34 -7.04 -20.17 11.53
CA ARG A 34 -6.64 -18.87 12.06
C ARG A 34 -6.62 -17.80 10.98
N MET A 35 -6.90 -16.58 11.39
CA MET A 35 -6.80 -15.38 10.56
C MET A 35 -5.64 -14.50 11.03
N LYS A 36 -4.97 -13.85 10.08
CA LYS A 36 -3.92 -12.87 10.34
C LYS A 36 -4.09 -11.69 9.42
N THR A 37 -3.97 -10.47 9.97
CA THR A 37 -3.86 -9.26 9.17
C THR A 37 -2.40 -9.03 8.84
N VAL A 38 -2.10 -8.84 7.55
CA VAL A 38 -0.75 -8.61 7.02
C VAL A 38 -0.71 -7.29 6.29
N SER A 39 0.42 -6.57 6.40
CA SER A 39 0.64 -5.32 5.68
C SER A 39 0.93 -5.58 4.21
N ILE A 40 0.56 -4.63 3.35
CA ILE A 40 0.90 -4.66 1.92
C ILE A 40 1.84 -3.50 1.64
N THR A 41 2.94 -3.78 0.93
CA THR A 41 3.91 -2.77 0.51
C THR A 41 4.19 -2.91 -0.99
N ALA A 42 4.38 -1.77 -1.64
CA ALA A 42 4.76 -1.71 -3.04
C ALA A 42 5.81 -0.60 -3.22
N LYS A 43 6.78 -0.85 -4.09
CA LYS A 43 7.80 0.14 -4.47
C LYS A 43 7.84 0.23 -5.99
N THR A 44 8.04 1.43 -6.50
CA THR A 44 8.25 1.68 -7.93
C THR A 44 9.71 1.50 -8.31
N SER A 45 9.95 1.17 -9.57
CA SER A 45 11.25 1.21 -10.24
C SER A 45 11.20 2.12 -11.45
N GLY A 46 12.37 2.49 -11.94
CA GLY A 46 12.49 3.30 -13.15
C GLY A 46 12.44 4.80 -12.91
N THR A 47 12.63 5.56 -13.97
CA THR A 47 12.68 7.03 -13.97
C THR A 47 11.60 7.57 -14.91
N PRO A 48 10.71 8.47 -14.45
CA PRO A 48 9.75 9.12 -15.32
C PRO A 48 10.39 9.84 -16.49
N ALA A 49 9.60 10.22 -17.48
CA ALA A 49 10.03 11.02 -18.62
C ALA A 49 10.70 12.33 -18.17
N ASP A 50 11.58 12.87 -19.00
CA ASP A 50 12.22 14.15 -18.72
C ASP A 50 11.18 15.23 -18.43
N GLY A 51 11.41 16.01 -17.38
CA GLY A 51 10.48 17.03 -16.91
C GLY A 51 9.35 16.50 -16.00
N TYR A 52 9.31 15.21 -15.67
CA TYR A 52 8.31 14.60 -14.80
C TYR A 52 8.93 14.00 -13.54
N ILE A 53 8.09 13.79 -12.52
CA ILE A 53 8.49 13.23 -11.21
C ILE A 53 7.37 12.34 -10.66
N ILE A 54 7.73 11.27 -9.96
CA ILE A 54 6.79 10.50 -9.14
C ILE A 54 6.45 11.34 -7.91
N THR A 55 5.18 11.64 -7.71
CA THR A 55 4.70 12.39 -6.55
C THR A 55 4.19 11.48 -5.45
N ASP A 56 3.60 10.34 -5.82
CA ASP A 56 3.06 9.38 -4.86
C ASP A 56 2.90 7.99 -5.48
N THR A 57 2.74 6.98 -4.62
CA THR A 57 2.36 5.61 -4.99
C THR A 57 1.21 5.16 -4.10
N ILE A 58 0.02 5.16 -4.65
CA ILE A 58 -1.22 4.91 -3.93
C ILE A 58 -1.64 3.45 -4.10
N LEU A 59 -1.87 2.76 -2.98
CA LEU A 59 -2.40 1.40 -2.94
C LEU A 59 -3.90 1.45 -2.62
N SER A 60 -4.70 0.62 -3.28
CA SER A 60 -6.15 0.50 -3.00
C SER A 60 -6.44 -0.01 -1.59
N GLN A 61 -5.50 -0.77 -1.00
CA GLN A 61 -5.56 -1.26 0.38
C GLN A 61 -4.15 -1.40 0.95
N ALA A 62 -3.99 -1.06 2.22
CA ALA A 62 -2.69 -1.11 2.92
C ALA A 62 -2.48 -2.43 3.67
N SER A 63 -3.52 -3.25 3.83
CA SER A 63 -3.46 -4.54 4.52
C SER A 63 -4.48 -5.52 3.93
N ALA A 64 -4.25 -6.81 4.18
CA ALA A 64 -5.18 -7.88 3.83
C ALA A 64 -5.33 -8.85 5.00
N VAL A 65 -6.49 -9.52 5.09
CA VAL A 65 -6.74 -10.59 6.04
C VAL A 65 -6.55 -11.92 5.32
N ILE A 66 -5.62 -12.72 5.83
CA ILE A 66 -5.28 -14.03 5.31
C ILE A 66 -5.63 -15.13 6.32
N THR A 67 -5.85 -16.35 5.83
CA THR A 67 -6.07 -17.55 6.63
C THR A 67 -5.24 -18.70 6.07
N GLY A 68 -4.84 -19.62 6.94
CA GLY A 68 -4.02 -20.78 6.59
C GLY A 68 -3.57 -21.54 7.85
N SER A 69 -2.66 -22.48 7.68
CA SER A 69 -2.02 -23.15 8.82
C SER A 69 -1.12 -22.19 9.61
N ASP A 70 -0.93 -22.43 10.89
CA ASP A 70 -0.09 -21.62 11.78
C ASP A 70 1.34 -21.44 11.22
N ASP A 71 1.91 -22.51 10.67
CA ASP A 71 3.25 -22.48 10.06
C ASP A 71 3.35 -21.58 8.83
N LEU A 72 2.29 -21.51 8.04
CA LEU A 72 2.24 -20.64 6.86
C LEU A 72 1.98 -19.19 7.26
N LEU A 73 1.05 -18.95 8.20
CA LEU A 73 0.77 -17.62 8.73
C LEU A 73 1.97 -17.00 9.44
N GLY A 74 2.80 -17.83 10.11
CA GLY A 74 4.03 -17.40 10.75
C GLY A 74 5.10 -16.88 9.80
N LYS A 75 5.04 -17.25 8.51
CA LYS A 75 6.01 -16.87 7.48
C LYS A 75 5.63 -15.59 6.71
N VAL A 76 4.40 -15.09 6.88
CA VAL A 76 3.88 -13.96 6.12
C VAL A 76 3.52 -12.83 7.08
N ASP A 77 4.39 -11.84 7.20
CA ASP A 77 4.14 -10.60 7.97
C ASP A 77 3.76 -9.44 7.07
N THR A 78 4.32 -9.43 5.86
CA THR A 78 4.11 -8.38 4.87
C THR A 78 4.04 -8.99 3.47
N ILE A 79 3.08 -8.56 2.68
CA ILE A 79 3.00 -8.87 1.25
C ILE A 79 3.70 -7.75 0.50
N THR A 80 4.79 -8.09 -0.19
CA THR A 80 5.59 -7.10 -0.92
C THR A 80 5.44 -7.29 -2.42
N ILE A 81 4.97 -6.25 -3.11
CA ILE A 81 4.99 -6.21 -4.57
C ILE A 81 6.39 -5.76 -5.02
N PRO A 82 7.13 -6.60 -5.76
CA PRO A 82 8.47 -6.26 -6.24
C PRO A 82 8.46 -5.01 -7.11
N SER A 83 9.44 -4.14 -6.92
CA SER A 83 9.53 -2.86 -7.64
C SER A 83 9.59 -3.02 -9.17
N GLN A 84 10.19 -4.09 -9.66
CA GLN A 84 10.26 -4.41 -11.09
C GLN A 84 8.89 -4.58 -11.76
N ASN A 85 7.84 -4.89 -10.97
CA ASN A 85 6.48 -5.06 -11.47
C ASN A 85 5.75 -3.72 -11.61
N ILE A 86 6.30 -2.64 -11.04
CA ILE A 86 5.72 -1.29 -11.06
C ILE A 86 6.75 -0.36 -11.68
N ASN A 87 6.83 -0.40 -13.00
CA ASN A 87 7.82 0.35 -13.75
C ASN A 87 7.32 1.75 -14.13
N ALA A 88 8.05 2.78 -13.69
CA ALA A 88 7.76 4.18 -13.99
C ALA A 88 8.63 4.76 -15.13
N ASP A 89 9.42 3.93 -15.83
CA ASP A 89 10.29 4.41 -16.92
C ASP A 89 9.48 5.11 -18.00
N GLY A 90 9.89 6.33 -18.33
CA GLY A 90 9.33 7.14 -19.40
C GLY A 90 7.88 7.59 -19.15
N LEU A 91 7.31 7.41 -17.96
CA LEU A 91 5.96 7.86 -17.65
C LEU A 91 5.88 9.39 -17.60
N SER A 92 4.89 9.95 -18.30
CA SER A 92 4.53 11.37 -18.26
C SER A 92 3.11 11.61 -17.72
N ALA A 93 2.43 10.55 -17.30
CA ALA A 93 1.08 10.59 -16.70
C ALA A 93 0.93 9.47 -15.68
N ASP A 94 -0.10 9.59 -14.84
CA ASP A 94 -0.47 8.56 -13.87
C ASP A 94 -0.65 7.20 -14.53
N LYS A 95 -0.18 6.15 -13.85
CA LYS A 95 -0.34 4.77 -14.32
C LYS A 95 -0.81 3.87 -13.22
N THR A 96 -1.78 3.02 -13.54
CA THR A 96 -2.37 2.06 -12.62
C THR A 96 -1.96 0.64 -13.01
N TYR A 97 -1.58 -0.14 -12.00
CA TYR A 97 -1.24 -1.56 -12.09
C TYR A 97 -2.18 -2.35 -11.21
N THR A 98 -2.59 -3.53 -11.66
CA THR A 98 -3.44 -4.44 -10.87
C THR A 98 -2.70 -5.76 -10.65
N PHE A 99 -2.70 -6.20 -9.40
CA PHE A 99 -2.02 -7.42 -8.96
C PHE A 99 -3.00 -8.33 -8.22
N ARG A 100 -2.75 -9.64 -8.32
CA ARG A 100 -3.40 -10.63 -7.46
C ARG A 100 -2.46 -10.92 -6.30
N LEU A 101 -2.91 -10.64 -5.07
CA LEU A 101 -2.10 -10.84 -3.87
C LEU A 101 -1.74 -12.32 -3.64
N SER A 102 -2.55 -13.24 -4.17
CA SER A 102 -2.27 -14.69 -4.11
C SER A 102 -0.95 -15.09 -4.78
N ASP A 103 -0.47 -14.30 -5.74
CA ASP A 103 0.77 -14.59 -6.47
C ASP A 103 2.03 -14.23 -5.66
N TYR A 104 1.84 -13.54 -4.52
CA TYR A 104 2.91 -13.03 -3.65
C TYR A 104 2.92 -13.65 -2.25
N VAL A 105 2.15 -14.72 -2.05
CA VAL A 105 2.11 -15.47 -0.79
C VAL A 105 2.33 -16.95 -1.06
N PRO A 106 2.80 -17.73 -0.06
CA PRO A 106 2.94 -19.18 -0.19
C PRO A 106 1.62 -19.88 -0.53
N SER A 107 1.70 -20.96 -1.32
CA SER A 107 0.54 -21.81 -1.58
C SER A 107 -0.04 -22.37 -0.27
N GLY A 108 -1.38 -22.39 -0.16
CA GLY A 108 -2.09 -22.77 1.07
C GLY A 108 -2.57 -21.59 1.91
N ILE A 109 -2.12 -20.37 1.63
CA ILE A 109 -2.71 -19.13 2.15
C ILE A 109 -3.96 -18.80 1.35
N LYS A 110 -5.05 -18.46 2.04
CA LYS A 110 -6.31 -17.97 1.44
C LYS A 110 -6.58 -16.56 1.93
N PHE A 111 -7.18 -15.73 1.09
CA PHE A 111 -7.61 -14.38 1.45
C PHE A 111 -9.07 -14.43 1.92
N VAL A 112 -9.34 -13.77 3.05
CA VAL A 112 -10.70 -13.55 3.59
C VAL A 112 -11.27 -12.26 3.01
N SER A 113 -10.39 -11.26 2.78
CA SER A 113 -10.70 -10.00 2.09
C SER A 113 -10.44 -10.13 0.58
N ASP A 114 -10.69 -9.04 -0.16
CA ASP A 114 -10.35 -8.99 -1.59
C ASP A 114 -8.85 -9.24 -1.79
N SER A 115 -8.53 -10.14 -2.71
CA SER A 115 -7.16 -10.48 -3.11
C SER A 115 -6.64 -9.65 -4.29
N SER A 116 -7.43 -8.69 -4.78
CA SER A 116 -7.03 -7.76 -5.84
C SER A 116 -6.42 -6.50 -5.24
N LEU A 117 -5.23 -6.13 -5.68
CA LEU A 117 -4.54 -4.90 -5.31
C LEU A 117 -4.38 -4.01 -6.53
N THR A 118 -4.83 -2.78 -6.43
CA THR A 118 -4.56 -1.74 -7.42
C THR A 118 -3.51 -0.78 -6.86
N VAL A 119 -2.44 -0.55 -7.64
CA VAL A 119 -1.38 0.40 -7.33
C VAL A 119 -1.36 1.50 -8.38
N THR A 120 -1.56 2.73 -7.97
CA THR A 120 -1.52 3.89 -8.86
C THR A 120 -0.26 4.70 -8.60
N VAL A 121 0.61 4.80 -9.60
CA VAL A 121 1.78 5.67 -9.59
C VAL A 121 1.34 7.05 -10.07
N LYS A 122 1.46 8.04 -9.21
CA LYS A 122 1.13 9.44 -9.50
C LYS A 122 2.33 10.14 -10.12
N ILE A 123 2.12 10.74 -11.28
CA ILE A 123 3.14 11.47 -12.03
C ILE A 123 2.73 12.92 -12.19
N ALA A 124 3.63 13.84 -11.87
CA ALA A 124 3.43 15.26 -12.13
C ALA A 124 4.61 15.86 -12.89
N GLN A 125 4.35 16.95 -13.60
CA GLN A 125 5.42 17.73 -14.22
C GLN A 125 6.24 18.42 -13.14
N LYS A 126 7.55 18.48 -13.30
CA LYS A 126 8.44 19.24 -12.41
C LYS A 126 8.13 20.73 -12.53
N ALA A 127 7.90 21.37 -11.41
CA ALA A 127 7.82 22.82 -11.32
C ALA A 127 9.20 23.44 -11.14
N THR A 128 9.36 24.70 -11.51
CA THR A 128 10.59 25.47 -11.30
C THR A 128 10.26 26.75 -10.56
N LYS A 129 11.09 27.10 -9.58
CA LYS A 129 11.00 28.35 -8.81
C LYS A 129 12.35 29.06 -8.86
N GLN A 130 12.34 30.34 -9.23
CA GLN A 130 13.54 31.17 -9.12
C GLN A 130 13.62 31.76 -7.71
N ILE A 131 14.79 31.62 -7.10
CA ILE A 131 15.12 32.20 -5.81
C ILE A 131 16.24 33.20 -6.04
N SER A 132 16.02 34.45 -5.62
CA SER A 132 17.00 35.50 -5.71
C SER A 132 17.42 35.93 -4.31
N LEU A 133 18.71 35.96 -4.06
CA LEU A 133 19.32 36.54 -2.87
C LEU A 133 19.91 37.89 -3.24
N SER A 134 19.48 38.93 -2.54
CA SER A 134 20.06 40.26 -2.71
C SER A 134 21.50 40.30 -2.14
N ALA A 135 22.30 41.24 -2.59
CA ALA A 135 23.66 41.39 -2.08
C ALA A 135 23.74 41.60 -0.56
N SER A 136 22.68 42.20 0.02
CA SER A 136 22.57 42.44 1.47
C SER A 136 22.24 41.20 2.30
N GLU A 137 21.71 40.14 1.68
CA GLU A 137 21.38 38.88 2.35
C GLU A 137 22.57 37.88 2.37
N ILE A 138 23.63 38.22 1.65
CA ILE A 138 24.84 37.39 1.57
C ILE A 138 25.83 37.83 2.62
N THR A 139 26.06 36.97 3.61
CA THR A 139 27.04 37.22 4.67
C THR A 139 28.41 36.71 4.26
N LEU A 140 29.42 37.57 4.33
CA LEU A 140 30.82 37.22 4.11
C LEU A 140 31.50 36.86 5.44
N ASN A 141 32.08 35.67 5.51
CA ASN A 141 32.83 35.20 6.68
C ASN A 141 34.33 35.14 6.37
N ASN A 142 35.17 35.17 7.43
CA ASN A 142 36.64 35.04 7.35
C ASN A 142 37.34 36.15 6.54
N ILE A 143 36.84 37.41 6.63
CA ILE A 143 37.56 38.54 6.06
C ILE A 143 38.80 38.79 6.89
N GLN A 144 39.96 38.84 6.24
CA GLN A 144 41.23 39.09 6.91
C GLN A 144 41.28 40.49 7.55
N THR A 145 41.84 40.60 8.75
CA THR A 145 41.99 41.86 9.47
C THR A 145 42.67 42.92 8.61
N GLY A 146 42.04 44.09 8.50
CA GLY A 146 42.55 45.24 7.69
C GLY A 146 42.00 45.29 6.28
N PHE A 147 41.12 44.30 5.87
CA PHE A 147 40.43 44.34 4.61
C PHE A 147 38.92 44.60 4.81
N ASN A 148 38.31 45.29 3.84
CA ASN A 148 36.87 45.45 3.76
C ASN A 148 36.36 44.72 2.51
N ALA A 149 35.36 43.89 2.64
CA ALA A 149 34.78 43.15 1.54
C ALA A 149 33.28 43.44 1.45
N GLN A 150 32.79 43.63 0.23
CA GLN A 150 31.39 43.92 -0.06
C GLN A 150 30.89 43.03 -1.19
N VAL A 151 29.69 42.48 -1.04
CA VAL A 151 29.00 41.78 -2.12
C VAL A 151 28.40 42.83 -3.06
N MET A 152 28.84 42.86 -4.31
CA MET A 152 28.42 43.84 -5.31
C MET A 152 27.16 43.47 -6.05
N GLN A 153 26.80 42.15 -6.06
CA GLN A 153 25.67 41.65 -6.85
C GLN A 153 24.99 40.48 -6.13
N GLY A 154 23.66 40.45 -6.20
CA GLY A 154 22.85 39.32 -5.76
C GLY A 154 23.02 38.07 -6.65
N ILE A 155 22.54 36.96 -6.18
CA ILE A 155 22.59 35.67 -6.88
C ILE A 155 21.14 35.22 -7.14
N THR A 156 20.87 34.77 -8.37
CA THR A 156 19.60 34.11 -8.72
C THR A 156 19.89 32.66 -9.13
N PHE A 157 19.16 31.71 -8.58
CA PHE A 157 19.22 30.31 -8.96
C PHE A 157 17.83 29.73 -9.14
N THR A 158 17.72 28.70 -9.98
CA THR A 158 16.47 27.99 -10.26
C THR A 158 16.45 26.68 -9.48
N VAL A 159 15.38 26.48 -8.70
CA VAL A 159 15.10 25.21 -8.02
C VAL A 159 14.03 24.49 -8.81
N THR A 160 14.22 23.19 -9.03
CA THR A 160 13.26 22.32 -9.74
C THR A 160 12.79 21.21 -8.83
N GLY A 161 11.49 20.96 -8.78
CA GLY A 161 10.92 19.93 -7.90
C GLY A 161 9.42 19.78 -8.05
N ASN A 162 8.79 19.15 -7.06
CA ASN A 162 7.34 19.07 -6.97
C ASN A 162 6.77 20.45 -6.61
N ASP A 163 5.70 20.88 -7.30
CA ASP A 163 5.05 22.17 -7.09
C ASP A 163 4.61 22.39 -5.64
N ASN A 164 4.04 21.36 -5.01
CA ASN A 164 3.63 21.43 -3.60
C ASN A 164 4.78 21.75 -2.63
N VAL A 165 6.02 21.34 -2.96
CA VAL A 165 7.21 21.61 -2.16
C VAL A 165 7.79 22.97 -2.46
N LEU A 166 7.70 23.42 -3.72
CA LEU A 166 8.22 24.72 -4.17
C LEU A 166 7.30 25.89 -3.78
N SER A 167 6.02 25.59 -3.49
CA SER A 167 5.00 26.59 -3.11
C SER A 167 4.91 26.81 -1.60
N ALA A 168 5.57 25.93 -0.81
CA ALA A 168 5.69 26.07 0.65
C ALA A 168 6.85 27.05 1.00
#